data_81b03d7272c3cc020287b6d528efc14d
#
_entry.id   81b03d7272c3cc020287b6d528efc14d
#
_cell.length_a   1.000
_cell.length_b   1.000
_cell.length_c   1.000
_cell.angle_alpha   90.00
_cell.angle_beta   90.00
_cell.angle_gamma   90.00
#
_symmetry.space_group_name_H-M   'P 1'
#
loop_
_entity.id
_entity.type
_entity.pdbx_description
1 polymer ?
#
loop_
_entity_poly.entity_id
_entity_poly.type
_entity_poly.pdbx_seq_one_letter_code
_entity_poly.pdbx_strand_id
1 'polypeptide(L)'
;QTVALQATQARLDIRLAQSALNGAVKAQGLNMVTSFTDIELTGRRNTTFDNAEGTRSTARGWEIDVRLPLFDWGGMQRDAMNARSLAAANQLEATVRSAGSNLRESYSAYRTAYDVARHHRDEVVPLRKVISEENQLRYNGMLISVFELLADARDQISAVTAAIDAQQQFWLADAAIQASVIGRPTNTTLSVTSSAPSAGDAGH
;
A
#
# COMPACT_ATOMS: atom_id res chain seq x y z
N GLN A 1 -1.37 21.17 4.65
CA GLN A 1 -2.37 20.86 3.61
C GLN A 1 -1.72 20.69 2.23
N THR A 2 -0.66 21.42 1.88
CA THR A 2 0.04 21.32 0.59
C THR A 2 0.74 19.99 0.38
N VAL A 3 1.37 19.42 1.41
CA VAL A 3 2.06 18.11 1.33
C VAL A 3 1.08 16.95 1.10
N ALA A 4 -0.10 17.01 1.71
CA ALA A 4 -1.14 15.99 1.49
C ALA A 4 -1.70 16.02 0.07
N LEU A 5 -1.85 17.21 -0.52
CA LEU A 5 -2.29 17.36 -1.92
C LEU A 5 -1.22 16.91 -2.90
N GLN A 6 0.05 17.21 -2.66
CA GLN A 6 1.17 16.73 -3.48
C GLN A 6 1.33 15.20 -3.37
N ALA A 7 1.20 14.64 -2.16
CA ALA A 7 1.25 13.20 -1.96
C ALA A 7 0.12 12.46 -2.71
N THR A 8 -1.11 13.00 -2.71
CA THR A 8 -2.23 12.39 -3.44
C THR A 8 -2.03 12.42 -4.96
N GLN A 9 -1.35 13.41 -5.50
CA GLN A 9 -1.06 13.51 -6.94
C GLN A 9 0.15 12.66 -7.37
N ALA A 10 1.12 12.44 -6.47
CA ALA A 10 2.33 11.67 -6.75
C ALA A 10 2.13 10.15 -6.59
N ARG A 11 1.09 9.71 -5.88
CA ARG A 11 0.87 8.29 -5.56
C ARG A 11 0.61 7.44 -6.79
N LEU A 12 1.36 6.34 -6.88
CA LEU A 12 1.28 5.41 -8.01
C LEU A 12 -0.06 4.68 -8.10
N ASP A 13 -0.67 4.34 -6.95
CA ASP A 13 -1.97 3.67 -6.89
C ASP A 13 -3.10 4.55 -7.44
N ILE A 14 -3.10 5.85 -7.14
CA ILE A 14 -4.07 6.81 -7.67
C ILE A 14 -3.87 7.00 -9.17
N ARG A 15 -2.62 7.14 -9.63
CA ARG A 15 -2.31 7.26 -11.07
C ARG A 15 -2.73 6.02 -11.84
N LEU A 16 -2.57 4.83 -11.26
CA LEU A 16 -3.01 3.58 -11.86
C LEU A 16 -4.55 3.52 -11.96
N ALA A 17 -5.27 3.90 -10.90
CA ALA A 17 -6.72 3.98 -10.92
C ALA A 17 -7.24 5.04 -11.93
N GLN A 18 -6.56 6.17 -12.06
CA GLN A 18 -6.86 7.19 -13.08
C GLN A 18 -6.63 6.66 -14.50
N SER A 19 -5.54 5.92 -14.72
CA SER A 19 -5.28 5.32 -16.04
C SER A 19 -6.30 4.25 -16.40
N ALA A 20 -6.77 3.47 -15.42
CA ALA A 20 -7.83 2.48 -15.60
C ALA A 20 -9.18 3.16 -15.96
N LEU A 21 -9.53 4.26 -15.29
CA LEU A 21 -10.71 5.05 -15.60
C LEU A 21 -10.61 5.64 -17.02
N ASN A 22 -9.47 6.24 -17.36
CA ASN A 22 -9.24 6.79 -18.70
C ASN A 22 -9.32 5.70 -19.79
N GLY A 23 -8.83 4.49 -19.50
CA GLY A 23 -8.95 3.34 -20.37
C GLY A 23 -10.42 2.92 -20.59
N ALA A 24 -11.20 2.85 -19.51
CA ALA A 24 -12.62 2.52 -19.58
C ALA A 24 -13.43 3.55 -20.38
N VAL A 25 -13.16 4.84 -20.15
CA VAL A 25 -13.83 5.95 -20.90
C VAL A 25 -13.44 5.93 -22.37
N LYS A 26 -12.16 5.70 -22.70
CA LYS A 26 -11.73 5.57 -24.10
C LYS A 26 -12.34 4.36 -24.79
N ALA A 27 -12.43 3.21 -24.10
CA ALA A 27 -13.08 2.02 -24.62
C ALA A 27 -14.57 2.26 -24.89
N GLN A 28 -15.25 3.01 -24.03
CA GLN A 28 -16.63 3.43 -24.22
C GLN A 28 -16.80 4.33 -25.46
N GLY A 29 -15.89 5.31 -25.64
CA GLY A 29 -15.91 6.20 -26.81
C GLY A 29 -15.65 5.46 -28.14
N LEU A 30 -14.69 4.53 -28.16
CA LEU A 30 -14.41 3.69 -29.31
C LEU A 30 -15.58 2.77 -29.66
N ASN A 31 -16.21 2.17 -28.66
CA ASN A 31 -17.36 1.28 -28.85
C ASN A 31 -18.59 2.03 -29.42
N MET A 32 -18.74 3.30 -29.07
CA MET A 32 -19.80 4.14 -29.62
C MET A 32 -19.63 4.35 -31.15
N VAL A 33 -18.40 4.38 -31.63
CA VAL A 33 -18.10 4.52 -33.09
C VAL A 33 -18.17 3.17 -33.81
N THR A 34 -17.63 2.09 -33.19
CA THR A 34 -17.56 0.74 -33.80
C THR A 34 -18.89 -0.02 -33.73
N SER A 35 -19.80 0.34 -32.81
CA SER A 35 -21.11 -0.30 -32.66
C SER A 35 -22.05 -0.07 -33.87
N PHE A 36 -21.76 0.92 -34.72
CA PHE A 36 -22.56 1.19 -35.91
C PHE A 36 -22.04 0.50 -37.18
N THR A 37 -20.77 0.08 -37.20
CA THR A 37 -20.18 -0.55 -38.39
C THR A 37 -19.11 -1.55 -37.97
N ASP A 38 -19.45 -2.82 -38.01
CA ASP A 38 -18.48 -3.91 -37.93
C ASP A 38 -18.05 -4.28 -39.34
N ILE A 39 -16.92 -3.70 -39.78
CA ILE A 39 -16.37 -3.91 -41.12
C ILE A 39 -15.13 -4.80 -40.95
N GLU A 40 -15.22 -6.02 -41.40
CA GLU A 40 -14.10 -6.96 -41.46
C GLU A 40 -13.56 -7.02 -42.91
N LEU A 41 -12.27 -6.67 -43.04
CA LEU A 41 -11.57 -6.75 -44.33
C LEU A 41 -10.64 -7.96 -44.31
N THR A 42 -11.00 -9.01 -45.05
CA THR A 42 -10.19 -10.25 -45.12
C THR A 42 -9.52 -10.36 -46.51
N GLY A 43 -8.21 -10.44 -46.51
CA GLY A 43 -7.42 -10.75 -47.69
C GLY A 43 -7.15 -12.26 -47.80
N ARG A 44 -7.62 -12.92 -48.86
CA ARG A 44 -7.34 -14.35 -49.10
C ARG A 44 -6.39 -14.51 -50.28
N ARG A 45 -5.42 -15.38 -50.10
CA ARG A 45 -4.54 -15.88 -51.17
C ARG A 45 -4.62 -17.38 -51.21
N ASN A 46 -5.33 -17.92 -52.19
CA ASN A 46 -5.44 -19.34 -52.44
C ASN A 46 -4.44 -19.75 -53.53
N THR A 47 -3.61 -20.70 -53.23
CA THR A 47 -2.71 -21.31 -54.21
C THR A 47 -3.12 -22.77 -54.39
N THR A 48 -3.64 -23.10 -55.56
CA THR A 48 -4.05 -24.46 -55.92
C THR A 48 -2.97 -25.07 -56.79
N PHE A 49 -2.49 -26.27 -56.41
CA PHE A 49 -1.60 -27.09 -57.22
C PHE A 49 -2.43 -28.16 -57.89
N ASP A 50 -2.42 -28.22 -59.20
CA ASP A 50 -3.01 -29.31 -59.95
C ASP A 50 -1.89 -30.30 -60.28
N ASN A 51 -1.94 -31.47 -59.62
CA ASN A 51 -0.93 -32.53 -59.80
C ASN A 51 -1.06 -33.27 -61.16
N ALA A 52 -2.20 -33.14 -61.86
CA ALA A 52 -2.42 -33.83 -63.11
C ALA A 52 -1.80 -33.07 -64.32
N GLU A 53 -1.75 -31.72 -64.22
CA GLU A 53 -1.24 -30.87 -65.31
C GLU A 53 0.02 -30.08 -64.93
N GLY A 54 0.52 -30.21 -63.68
CA GLY A 54 1.72 -29.51 -63.20
C GLY A 54 1.57 -27.99 -63.11
N THR A 55 0.33 -27.48 -63.15
CA THR A 55 0.07 -26.04 -63.17
C THR A 55 -0.23 -25.50 -61.78
N ARG A 56 0.38 -24.34 -61.47
CA ARG A 56 0.17 -23.60 -60.24
C ARG A 56 -0.74 -22.40 -60.50
N SER A 57 -1.94 -22.41 -59.96
CA SER A 57 -2.87 -21.30 -60.01
C SER A 57 -2.90 -20.56 -58.69
N THR A 58 -2.72 -19.24 -58.71
CA THR A 58 -2.81 -18.39 -57.51
C THR A 58 -3.94 -17.39 -57.66
N ALA A 59 -5.03 -17.61 -56.92
CA ALA A 59 -6.13 -16.67 -56.82
C ALA A 59 -5.96 -15.75 -55.62
N ARG A 60 -6.13 -14.44 -55.84
CA ARG A 60 -6.16 -13.43 -54.78
C ARG A 60 -7.56 -12.85 -54.69
N GLY A 61 -8.14 -12.87 -53.48
CA GLY A 61 -9.48 -12.31 -53.26
C GLY A 61 -9.45 -11.40 -52.02
N TRP A 62 -10.26 -10.36 -52.09
CA TRP A 62 -10.57 -9.50 -50.96
C TRP A 62 -12.02 -9.73 -50.60
N GLU A 63 -12.32 -9.90 -49.32
CA GLU A 63 -13.66 -10.08 -48.78
C GLU A 63 -13.92 -8.95 -47.80
N ILE A 64 -15.02 -8.23 -47.99
CA ILE A 64 -15.46 -7.18 -47.09
C ILE A 64 -16.76 -7.66 -46.47
N ASP A 65 -16.70 -8.04 -45.19
CA ASP A 65 -17.87 -8.38 -44.40
C ASP A 65 -18.36 -7.15 -43.66
N VAL A 66 -19.62 -6.76 -43.91
CA VAL A 66 -20.29 -5.67 -43.20
C VAL A 66 -21.44 -6.26 -42.41
N ARG A 67 -21.28 -6.38 -41.10
CA ARG A 67 -22.36 -6.82 -40.22
C ARG A 67 -23.21 -5.63 -39.79
N LEU A 68 -24.43 -5.58 -40.29
CA LEU A 68 -25.41 -4.59 -39.90
C LEU A 68 -26.27 -5.16 -38.76
N PRO A 69 -26.30 -4.54 -37.57
CA PRO A 69 -27.13 -4.96 -36.46
C PRO A 69 -28.58 -4.62 -36.72
N LEU A 70 -29.35 -5.58 -37.30
CA LEU A 70 -30.74 -5.36 -37.69
C LEU A 70 -31.70 -5.42 -36.47
N PHE A 71 -31.31 -6.05 -35.35
CA PHE A 71 -32.17 -6.28 -34.21
C PHE A 71 -31.59 -5.84 -32.85
N ASP A 72 -30.26 -5.62 -32.72
CA ASP A 72 -29.63 -5.16 -31.51
C ASP A 72 -28.84 -3.87 -31.79
N TRP A 73 -29.37 -2.76 -31.34
CA TRP A 73 -28.75 -1.42 -31.47
C TRP A 73 -27.61 -1.24 -30.44
N GLY A 74 -27.03 -2.33 -29.91
CA GLY A 74 -25.92 -2.29 -28.99
C GLY A 74 -26.26 -1.71 -27.61
N GLY A 75 -27.53 -1.72 -27.24
CA GLY A 75 -28.03 -1.21 -25.94
C GLY A 75 -27.34 -1.88 -24.76
N MET A 76 -27.38 -3.22 -24.72
CA MET A 76 -26.76 -3.99 -23.67
C MET A 76 -25.25 -3.77 -23.57
N GLN A 77 -24.57 -3.61 -24.70
CA GLN A 77 -23.12 -3.35 -24.72
C GLN A 77 -22.80 -1.95 -24.22
N ARG A 78 -23.61 -0.96 -24.56
CA ARG A 78 -23.48 0.41 -24.01
C ARG A 78 -23.72 0.44 -22.52
N ASP A 79 -24.71 -0.26 -22.02
CA ASP A 79 -25.00 -0.36 -20.58
C ASP A 79 -23.87 -1.07 -19.83
N ALA A 80 -23.32 -2.14 -20.39
CA ALA A 80 -22.15 -2.81 -19.82
C ALA A 80 -20.91 -1.91 -19.78
N MET A 81 -20.68 -1.10 -20.83
CA MET A 81 -19.56 -0.14 -20.84
C MET A 81 -19.78 1.03 -19.88
N ASN A 82 -21.00 1.53 -19.76
CA ASN A 82 -21.39 2.54 -18.75
C ASN A 82 -21.15 2.00 -17.34
N ALA A 83 -21.58 0.76 -17.07
CA ALA A 83 -21.36 0.13 -15.78
C ALA A 83 -19.86 -0.04 -15.45
N ARG A 84 -19.03 -0.40 -16.44
CA ARG A 84 -17.57 -0.50 -16.28
C ARG A 84 -16.92 0.84 -16.01
N SER A 85 -17.30 1.89 -16.72
CA SER A 85 -16.76 3.24 -16.50
C SER A 85 -17.18 3.78 -15.12
N LEU A 86 -18.40 3.54 -14.68
CA LEU A 86 -18.88 3.88 -13.34
C LEU A 86 -18.14 3.09 -12.26
N ALA A 87 -17.93 1.79 -12.47
CA ALA A 87 -17.15 0.96 -11.55
C ALA A 87 -15.70 1.47 -11.41
N ALA A 88 -15.06 1.84 -12.52
CA ALA A 88 -13.71 2.42 -12.51
C ALA A 88 -13.67 3.78 -11.79
N ALA A 89 -14.70 4.62 -11.95
CA ALA A 89 -14.82 5.88 -11.23
C ALA A 89 -14.97 5.67 -9.71
N ASN A 90 -15.84 4.75 -9.30
CA ASN A 90 -16.03 4.39 -7.90
C ASN A 90 -14.75 3.78 -7.29
N GLN A 91 -14.03 2.96 -8.06
CA GLN A 91 -12.74 2.40 -7.64
C GLN A 91 -11.68 3.50 -7.43
N LEU A 92 -11.62 4.49 -8.32
CA LEU A 92 -10.73 5.64 -8.15
C LEU A 92 -11.07 6.40 -6.86
N GLU A 93 -12.35 6.69 -6.64
CA GLU A 93 -12.78 7.38 -5.42
C GLU A 93 -12.46 6.59 -4.14
N ALA A 94 -12.70 5.28 -4.14
CA ALA A 94 -12.33 4.39 -3.04
C ALA A 94 -10.82 4.40 -2.78
N THR A 95 -10.00 4.37 -3.85
CA THR A 95 -8.54 4.44 -3.75
C THR A 95 -8.08 5.78 -3.16
N VAL A 96 -8.67 6.90 -3.58
CA VAL A 96 -8.35 8.23 -3.04
C VAL A 96 -8.72 8.34 -1.55
N ARG A 97 -9.88 7.81 -1.16
CA ARG A 97 -10.31 7.80 0.25
C ARG A 97 -9.40 6.93 1.13
N SER A 98 -9.08 5.73 0.67
CA SER A 98 -8.16 4.83 1.39
C SER A 98 -6.76 5.41 1.49
N ALA A 99 -6.26 6.05 0.42
CA ALA A 99 -4.99 6.75 0.42
C ALA A 99 -4.92 7.85 1.49
N GLY A 100 -5.97 8.65 1.60
CA GLY A 100 -6.07 9.71 2.62
C GLY A 100 -6.16 9.15 4.05
N SER A 101 -6.84 8.02 4.24
CA SER A 101 -6.92 7.33 5.54
C SER A 101 -5.56 6.75 5.94
N ASN A 102 -4.92 6.00 5.04
CA ASN A 102 -3.62 5.38 5.27
C ASN A 102 -2.53 6.42 5.59
N LEU A 103 -2.56 7.56 4.91
CA LEU A 103 -1.60 8.65 5.19
C LEU A 103 -1.79 9.24 6.59
N ARG A 104 -3.04 9.46 7.02
CA ARG A 104 -3.32 9.96 8.39
C ARG A 104 -2.92 8.95 9.44
N GLU A 105 -3.21 7.67 9.22
CA GLU A 105 -2.82 6.57 10.12
C GLU A 105 -1.29 6.49 10.24
N SER A 106 -0.57 6.45 9.12
CA SER A 106 0.90 6.43 9.11
C SER A 106 1.50 7.66 9.80
N TYR A 107 0.91 8.84 9.59
CA TYR A 107 1.36 10.05 10.26
C TYR A 107 1.12 10.03 11.77
N SER A 108 -0.03 9.54 12.23
CA SER A 108 -0.31 9.41 13.66
C SER A 108 0.63 8.39 14.33
N ALA A 109 0.88 7.26 13.67
CA ALA A 109 1.82 6.25 14.13
C ALA A 109 3.25 6.81 14.23
N TYR A 110 3.71 7.51 13.20
CA TYR A 110 5.01 8.19 13.20
C TYR A 110 5.13 9.18 14.35
N ARG A 111 4.11 10.02 14.55
CA ARG A 111 4.12 11.01 15.62
C ARG A 111 4.19 10.37 17.01
N THR A 112 3.39 9.33 17.24
CA THR A 112 3.41 8.58 18.50
C THR A 112 4.76 7.90 18.72
N ALA A 113 5.32 7.23 17.72
CA ALA A 113 6.62 6.58 17.82
C ALA A 113 7.75 7.58 18.10
N TYR A 114 7.68 8.77 17.47
CA TYR A 114 8.64 9.85 17.73
C TYR A 114 8.56 10.34 19.18
N ASP A 115 7.35 10.62 19.68
CA ASP A 115 7.16 11.14 21.04
C ASP A 115 7.61 10.09 22.09
N VAL A 116 7.34 8.80 21.87
CA VAL A 116 7.80 7.70 22.73
C VAL A 116 9.32 7.55 22.69
N ALA A 117 9.93 7.52 21.50
CA ALA A 117 11.38 7.41 21.38
C ALA A 117 12.11 8.59 22.03
N ARG A 118 11.56 9.79 21.86
CA ARG A 118 12.07 11.00 22.49
C ARG A 118 11.98 10.93 24.02
N HIS A 119 10.84 10.54 24.56
CA HIS A 119 10.64 10.41 26.01
C HIS A 119 11.63 9.41 26.63
N HIS A 120 11.80 8.23 26.00
CA HIS A 120 12.80 7.26 26.47
C HIS A 120 14.22 7.81 26.45
N ARG A 121 14.60 8.50 25.37
CA ARG A 121 15.97 9.05 25.21
C ARG A 121 16.24 10.21 26.14
N ASP A 122 15.31 11.16 26.28
CA ASP A 122 15.54 12.44 26.92
C ASP A 122 15.20 12.41 28.43
N GLU A 123 14.32 11.50 28.85
CA GLU A 123 13.83 11.45 30.24
C GLU A 123 14.13 10.11 30.93
N VAL A 124 13.68 8.98 30.37
CA VAL A 124 13.74 7.68 31.05
C VAL A 124 15.18 7.20 31.24
N VAL A 125 15.98 7.19 30.18
CA VAL A 125 17.38 6.69 30.25
C VAL A 125 18.24 7.56 31.11
N PRO A 126 18.24 8.91 31.05
CA PRO A 126 19.02 9.75 31.97
C PRO A 126 18.60 9.59 33.41
N LEU A 127 17.28 9.54 33.68
CA LEU A 127 16.76 9.35 35.02
C LEU A 127 17.21 8.01 35.65
N ARG A 128 17.12 6.92 34.87
CA ARG A 128 17.58 5.59 35.30
C ARG A 128 19.08 5.57 35.59
N LYS A 129 19.88 6.31 34.82
CA LYS A 129 21.31 6.46 35.07
C LYS A 129 21.58 7.14 36.39
N VAL A 130 20.91 8.26 36.71
CA VAL A 130 21.05 8.97 37.99
C VAL A 130 20.63 8.09 39.16
N ILE A 131 19.52 7.32 39.03
CA ILE A 131 19.07 6.39 40.07
C ILE A 131 20.13 5.32 40.33
N SER A 132 20.70 4.75 39.25
CA SER A 132 21.73 3.71 39.40
C SER A 132 23.02 4.24 40.06
N GLU A 133 23.45 5.45 39.68
CA GLU A 133 24.59 6.10 40.31
C GLU A 133 24.35 6.35 41.81
N GLU A 134 23.15 6.82 42.18
CA GLU A 134 22.76 7.02 43.59
C GLU A 134 22.68 5.71 44.35
N ASN A 135 22.10 4.65 43.77
CA ASN A 135 22.03 3.33 44.43
C ASN A 135 23.42 2.71 44.61
N GLN A 136 24.35 2.96 43.68
CA GLN A 136 25.74 2.54 43.86
C GLN A 136 26.41 3.24 45.05
N LEU A 137 26.15 4.56 45.21
CA LEU A 137 26.66 5.29 46.39
C LEU A 137 26.04 4.78 47.70
N ARG A 138 24.74 4.48 47.73
CA ARG A 138 24.05 3.89 48.88
C ARG A 138 24.59 2.50 49.23
N TYR A 139 24.89 1.67 48.23
CA TYR A 139 25.51 0.38 48.46
C TYR A 139 26.91 0.52 49.05
N ASN A 140 27.75 1.44 48.55
CA ASN A 140 29.06 1.73 49.13
C ASN A 140 28.96 2.24 50.58
N GLY A 141 27.87 2.93 50.92
CA GLY A 141 27.53 3.36 52.27
C GLY A 141 26.88 2.29 53.15
N MET A 142 26.74 1.03 52.66
CA MET A 142 26.07 -0.08 53.31
C MET A 142 24.59 0.18 53.67
N LEU A 143 23.93 1.06 52.89
CA LEU A 143 22.53 1.46 53.10
C LEU A 143 21.54 0.57 52.34
N ILE A 144 21.97 -0.13 51.28
CA ILE A 144 21.18 -1.06 50.53
C ILE A 144 21.87 -2.40 50.33
N SER A 145 21.10 -3.44 50.08
CA SER A 145 21.60 -4.80 49.84
C SER A 145 22.14 -5.00 48.42
N VAL A 146 22.98 -6.02 48.26
CA VAL A 146 23.44 -6.45 46.89
C VAL A 146 22.27 -6.83 45.99
N PHE A 147 21.20 -7.41 46.55
CA PHE A 147 20.03 -7.81 45.80
C PHE A 147 19.28 -6.60 45.21
N GLU A 148 19.18 -5.51 45.98
CA GLU A 148 18.60 -4.24 45.50
C GLU A 148 19.47 -3.61 44.41
N LEU A 149 20.79 -3.60 44.55
CA LEU A 149 21.70 -3.11 43.53
C LEU A 149 21.59 -3.92 42.23
N LEU A 150 21.50 -5.24 42.33
CA LEU A 150 21.30 -6.10 41.14
C LEU A 150 19.94 -5.91 40.51
N ALA A 151 18.89 -5.67 41.30
CA ALA A 151 17.56 -5.34 40.74
C ALA A 151 17.59 -4.02 39.96
N ASP A 152 18.22 -2.98 40.52
CA ASP A 152 18.39 -1.70 39.87
C ASP A 152 19.20 -1.82 38.57
N ALA A 153 20.28 -2.59 38.57
CA ALA A 153 21.07 -2.84 37.36
C ALA A 153 20.23 -3.53 36.25
N ARG A 154 19.36 -4.48 36.62
CA ARG A 154 18.43 -5.11 35.68
C ARG A 154 17.41 -4.11 35.13
N ASP A 155 16.87 -3.25 36.00
CA ASP A 155 15.94 -2.19 35.61
C ASP A 155 16.58 -1.18 34.66
N GLN A 156 17.84 -0.81 34.89
CA GLN A 156 18.59 0.07 33.99
C GLN A 156 18.78 -0.57 32.62
N ILE A 157 19.18 -1.83 32.56
CA ILE A 157 19.34 -2.58 31.29
C ILE A 157 18.00 -2.65 30.54
N SER A 158 16.92 -2.96 31.28
CA SER A 158 15.57 -2.99 30.71
C SER A 158 15.14 -1.65 30.11
N ALA A 159 15.43 -0.54 30.81
CA ALA A 159 15.13 0.80 30.33
C ALA A 159 15.92 1.17 29.06
N VAL A 160 17.19 0.78 28.98
CA VAL A 160 18.03 0.99 27.81
C VAL A 160 17.52 0.14 26.63
N THR A 161 17.16 -1.12 26.88
CA THR A 161 16.57 -2.00 25.87
C THR A 161 15.27 -1.42 25.34
N ALA A 162 14.37 -0.96 26.22
CA ALA A 162 13.11 -0.31 25.82
C ALA A 162 13.34 0.97 24.99
N ALA A 163 14.39 1.73 25.30
CA ALA A 163 14.76 2.91 24.51
C ALA A 163 15.24 2.53 23.08
N ILE A 164 16.00 1.45 22.95
CA ILE A 164 16.44 0.92 21.65
C ILE A 164 15.23 0.42 20.84
N ASP A 165 14.32 -0.31 21.47
CA ASP A 165 13.11 -0.79 20.84
C ASP A 165 12.20 0.36 20.39
N ALA A 166 12.05 1.39 21.20
CA ALA A 166 11.31 2.59 20.85
C ALA A 166 11.95 3.33 19.66
N GLN A 167 13.27 3.40 19.59
CA GLN A 167 13.99 3.98 18.47
C GLN A 167 13.84 3.14 17.21
N GLN A 168 13.85 1.82 17.30
CA GLN A 168 13.56 0.92 16.19
C GLN A 168 12.14 1.15 15.64
N GLN A 169 11.13 1.23 16.53
CA GLN A 169 9.75 1.50 16.14
C GLN A 169 9.60 2.86 15.44
N PHE A 170 10.34 3.88 15.89
CA PHE A 170 10.37 5.18 15.20
C PHE A 170 10.88 5.06 13.75
N TRP A 171 11.98 4.36 13.52
CA TRP A 171 12.52 4.18 12.16
C TRP A 171 11.59 3.35 11.28
N LEU A 172 10.91 2.34 11.82
CA LEU A 172 9.90 1.59 11.09
C LEU A 172 8.69 2.46 10.72
N ALA A 173 8.25 3.31 11.64
CA ALA A 173 7.16 4.25 11.38
C ALA A 173 7.55 5.33 10.35
N ASP A 174 8.81 5.80 10.36
CA ASP A 174 9.34 6.72 9.35
C ASP A 174 9.37 6.07 7.96
N ALA A 175 9.84 4.84 7.85
CA ALA A 175 9.80 4.09 6.60
C ALA A 175 8.35 3.84 6.10
N ALA A 176 7.42 3.58 7.03
CA ALA A 176 6.02 3.37 6.69
C ALA A 176 5.35 4.63 6.16
N ILE A 177 5.63 5.82 6.73
CA ILE A 177 5.08 7.08 6.21
C ILE A 177 5.66 7.40 4.83
N GLN A 178 6.96 7.18 4.60
CA GLN A 178 7.57 7.36 3.28
C GLN A 178 6.96 6.42 2.24
N ALA A 179 6.75 5.16 2.58
CA ALA A 179 6.07 4.19 1.71
C ALA A 179 4.62 4.60 1.42
N SER A 180 3.89 5.13 2.41
CA SER A 180 2.52 5.60 2.25
C SER A 180 2.42 6.81 1.33
N VAL A 181 3.42 7.69 1.29
CA VAL A 181 3.49 8.84 0.37
C VAL A 181 3.65 8.38 -1.08
N ILE A 182 4.41 7.31 -1.32
CA ILE A 182 4.63 6.76 -2.67
C ILE A 182 3.41 5.94 -3.15
N GLY A 183 2.54 5.51 -2.23
CA GLY A 183 1.35 4.71 -2.54
C GLY A 183 1.54 3.21 -2.35
N ARG A 184 2.50 2.80 -1.54
CA ARG A 184 2.70 1.42 -1.13
C ARG A 184 2.51 1.32 0.39
N PRO A 185 1.28 1.14 0.90
CA PRO A 185 1.07 0.99 2.33
C PRO A 185 1.78 -0.27 2.81
N THR A 186 2.67 -0.11 3.77
CA THR A 186 3.21 -1.22 4.53
C THR A 186 2.23 -1.51 5.67
N ASN A 187 1.64 -2.71 5.71
CA ASN A 187 0.83 -3.17 6.83
C ASN A 187 1.74 -3.46 8.06
N THR A 188 2.45 -2.45 8.50
CA THR A 188 3.21 -2.52 9.74
C THR A 188 2.24 -2.20 10.87
N THR A 189 1.53 -3.20 11.35
CA THR A 189 0.83 -3.10 12.63
C THR A 189 1.92 -2.88 13.68
N LEU A 190 1.98 -1.68 14.24
CA LEU A 190 2.79 -1.42 15.43
C LEU A 190 2.23 -2.31 16.54
N SER A 191 2.87 -3.45 16.80
CA SER A 191 2.59 -4.25 17.98
C SER A 191 3.11 -3.47 19.18
N VAL A 192 2.23 -2.70 19.79
CA VAL A 192 2.48 -2.17 21.13
C VAL A 192 2.44 -3.38 22.06
N THR A 193 3.59 -4.01 22.26
CA THR A 193 3.76 -4.99 23.33
C THR A 193 3.65 -4.23 24.63
N SER A 194 2.43 -4.13 25.17
CA SER A 194 2.24 -3.76 26.58
C SER A 194 2.82 -4.93 27.39
N SER A 195 4.05 -4.80 27.82
CA SER A 195 4.59 -5.62 28.87
C SER A 195 3.86 -5.23 30.17
N ALA A 196 2.68 -5.82 30.35
CA ALA A 196 2.06 -5.82 31.67
C ALA A 196 3.02 -6.54 32.63
N PRO A 197 3.38 -5.95 33.77
CA PRO A 197 4.14 -6.68 34.78
C PRO A 197 3.28 -7.86 35.21
N SER A 198 3.79 -9.08 35.03
CA SER A 198 3.20 -10.27 35.62
C SER A 198 3.15 -10.08 37.12
N ALA A 199 1.94 -9.89 37.66
CA ALA A 199 1.69 -9.95 39.07
C ALA A 199 2.23 -11.31 39.57
N GLY A 200 3.26 -11.26 40.36
CA GLY A 200 3.85 -12.42 40.98
C GLY A 200 2.76 -13.17 41.76
N ASP A 201 2.68 -14.43 41.47
CA ASP A 201 1.90 -15.42 42.18
C ASP A 201 2.30 -15.41 43.67
N ALA A 202 1.45 -14.81 44.51
CA ALA A 202 1.50 -14.93 45.95
C ALA A 202 0.65 -16.17 46.28
N GLY A 203 1.30 -17.31 46.36
CA GLY A 203 0.69 -18.56 46.72
C GLY A 203 1.52 -19.34 47.73
N HIS A 204 1.08 -19.32 48.97
CA HIS A 204 1.30 -20.27 50.08
C HIS A 204 2.71 -20.68 50.44
#